data_3ac1d62a345bb778c464d27b246e187b
#
_entry.id   3ac1d62a345bb778c464d27b246e187b
#
_cell.length_a   1.000
_cell.length_b   1.000
_cell.length_c   1.000
_cell.angle_alpha   90.00
_cell.angle_beta   90.00
_cell.angle_gamma   90.00
#
_symmetry.space_group_name_H-M   'P 1'
#
loop_
_entity.id
_entity.type
_entity.pdbx_description
1 polymer ?
#
loop_
_entity_poly.entity_id
_entity_poly.type
_entity_poly.pdbx_seq_one_letter_code
_entity_poly.pdbx_strand_id
1 'polypeptide(L)'
;PKGAGARALAEARATISQAGPSDIDENQQNPVKALRMSYIAASVAGVTFFIFSVSLLGLLPQSTLNDQIASLAPAATLELTASEHRGRQIYAKEGCAYCHTQQIRFVEADIERFGAATMAWEDSVETPHMLGTRRIGPDLSRAANTRTDQWHFAHLFAPRSVVPTSIMPSYPEFFDGTPTQPRQEALDLVAYLNSLGRSRELAWPEGEIAMREAAGDDQWTLMSLDADQLNAHPARTRPRGNAPSMRDQAPTQEGLRLWAQNCEGCHGEDGAGDGPAAAWLQPAPVNLTEHEYRADLLADILYNGVYGSSMPGWRDHSPAQLTALIQVVQSFSRIEPFISDSSTALGAEIFQTHCAECHGEAGDGNGFAVANLPIPIPPTDFTRERLSMAASLRVLNQGVAGTTMAPWSDRLSDPEIMAVAGYLQMLYEPETGAGE
;
A
#
# COMPACT_ATOMS: atom_id res chain seq x y z
N PRO A 1 -29.07 -59.75 52.97
CA PRO A 1 -27.91 -59.10 52.31
C PRO A 1 -27.09 -58.13 53.18
N LYS A 2 -27.45 -57.93 54.49
CA LYS A 2 -26.73 -56.99 55.33
C LYS A 2 -25.48 -57.56 56.02
N GLY A 3 -25.12 -58.88 55.80
CA GLY A 3 -24.01 -59.54 56.47
C GLY A 3 -22.70 -59.66 55.61
N ALA A 4 -22.77 -59.52 54.30
CA ALA A 4 -21.59 -59.73 53.44
C ALA A 4 -20.54 -58.65 53.54
N GLY A 5 -20.93 -57.39 53.63
CA GLY A 5 -20.00 -56.26 53.76
C GLY A 5 -19.26 -56.24 55.11
N ALA A 6 -19.93 -56.63 56.18
CA ALA A 6 -19.31 -56.68 57.54
C ALA A 6 -18.28 -57.84 57.62
N ARG A 7 -18.52 -58.97 56.96
CA ARG A 7 -17.55 -60.08 56.88
C ARG A 7 -16.33 -59.72 56.06
N ALA A 8 -16.48 -59.08 54.89
CA ALA A 8 -15.39 -58.64 54.07
C ALA A 8 -14.50 -57.59 54.77
N LEU A 9 -15.11 -56.71 55.58
CA LEU A 9 -14.38 -55.74 56.37
C LEU A 9 -13.60 -56.37 57.54
N ALA A 10 -14.20 -57.42 58.16
CA ALA A 10 -13.54 -58.17 59.21
C ALA A 10 -12.36 -59.02 58.69
N GLU A 11 -12.53 -59.66 57.50
CA GLU A 11 -11.45 -60.41 56.85
C GLU A 11 -10.33 -59.48 56.40
N ALA A 12 -10.63 -58.31 55.81
CA ALA A 12 -9.64 -57.34 55.45
C ALA A 12 -8.87 -56.81 56.68
N ARG A 13 -9.55 -56.57 57.82
CA ARG A 13 -8.88 -56.20 59.09
C ARG A 13 -8.04 -57.32 59.65
N ALA A 14 -8.45 -58.58 59.56
CA ALA A 14 -7.68 -59.74 60.05
C ALA A 14 -6.40 -59.92 59.19
N THR A 15 -6.50 -59.73 57.86
CA THR A 15 -5.36 -59.80 56.93
C THR A 15 -4.34 -58.67 57.20
N ILE A 16 -4.83 -57.51 57.48
CA ILE A 16 -3.96 -56.35 57.84
C ILE A 16 -3.29 -56.55 59.24
N SER A 17 -3.98 -57.22 60.14
CA SER A 17 -3.44 -57.54 61.50
C SER A 17 -2.45 -58.69 61.49
N GLN A 18 -2.42 -59.56 60.50
CA GLN A 18 -1.49 -60.69 60.38
C GLN A 18 -0.21 -60.35 59.59
N ALA A 19 -0.18 -59.27 58.88
CA ALA A 19 1.04 -58.78 58.29
C ALA A 19 1.96 -58.19 59.38
N GLY A 20 2.96 -58.98 59.71
CA GLY A 20 3.94 -58.56 60.72
C GLY A 20 4.72 -57.31 60.33
N PRO A 21 5.28 -56.57 61.29
CA PRO A 21 5.93 -55.28 61.07
C PRO A 21 7.20 -55.37 60.22
N SER A 22 7.66 -56.52 59.80
CA SER A 22 9.00 -56.70 59.19
C SER A 22 9.11 -56.62 57.68
N ASP A 23 7.97 -56.49 56.93
CA ASP A 23 8.01 -56.51 55.47
C ASP A 23 7.48 -55.23 54.80
N ILE A 24 7.27 -54.19 55.55
CA ILE A 24 6.87 -52.90 54.99
C ILE A 24 8.12 -52.04 54.83
N ASP A 25 8.57 -51.81 53.59
CA ASP A 25 9.61 -50.88 53.25
C ASP A 25 9.40 -49.55 54.02
N GLU A 26 10.46 -49.02 54.64
CA GLU A 26 10.43 -47.82 55.47
C GLU A 26 9.75 -46.62 54.75
N ASN A 27 9.75 -46.62 53.42
CA ASN A 27 9.00 -45.67 52.54
C ASN A 27 7.49 -45.89 52.53
N GLN A 28 6.97 -47.14 52.80
CA GLN A 28 5.52 -47.43 52.93
C GLN A 28 4.98 -47.09 54.33
N GLN A 29 5.84 -46.92 55.31
CA GLN A 29 5.43 -46.64 56.69
C GLN A 29 5.00 -45.20 56.92
N ASN A 30 5.27 -44.30 55.98
CA ASN A 30 4.87 -42.91 56.18
C ASN A 30 4.21 -42.31 54.93
N PRO A 31 2.89 -42.61 54.71
CA PRO A 31 2.15 -42.12 53.53
C PRO A 31 2.15 -40.61 53.42
N VAL A 32 2.30 -39.89 54.51
CA VAL A 32 2.42 -38.40 54.54
C VAL A 32 3.75 -37.99 53.93
N LYS A 33 4.85 -38.70 54.22
CA LYS A 33 6.19 -38.41 53.67
C LYS A 33 6.20 -38.69 52.16
N ALA A 34 5.64 -39.82 51.71
CA ALA A 34 5.53 -40.15 50.29
C ALA A 34 4.68 -39.12 49.53
N LEU A 35 3.53 -38.71 50.06
CA LEU A 35 2.67 -37.69 49.49
C LEU A 35 3.39 -36.33 49.41
N ARG A 36 4.09 -35.93 50.50
CA ARG A 36 4.87 -34.69 50.50
C ARG A 36 5.97 -34.71 49.46
N MET A 37 6.68 -35.82 49.29
CA MET A 37 7.73 -35.96 48.28
C MET A 37 7.14 -35.90 46.86
N SER A 38 5.95 -36.48 46.61
CA SER A 38 5.24 -36.39 45.33
C SER A 38 4.85 -34.93 45.00
N TYR A 39 4.33 -34.21 45.98
CA TYR A 39 4.01 -32.77 45.76
C TYR A 39 5.27 -31.93 45.47
N ILE A 40 6.36 -32.16 46.20
CA ILE A 40 7.63 -31.48 45.96
C ILE A 40 8.13 -31.81 44.54
N ALA A 41 8.13 -33.08 44.15
CA ALA A 41 8.57 -33.51 42.82
C ALA A 41 7.71 -32.89 41.73
N ALA A 42 6.38 -32.92 41.88
CA ALA A 42 5.46 -32.30 40.92
C ALA A 42 5.66 -30.78 40.80
N SER A 43 5.87 -30.11 41.95
CA SER A 43 6.14 -28.66 41.98
C SER A 43 7.46 -28.32 41.31
N VAL A 44 8.53 -29.08 41.60
CA VAL A 44 9.83 -28.89 40.95
C VAL A 44 9.73 -29.13 39.46
N ALA A 45 9.08 -30.23 39.05
CA ALA A 45 8.88 -30.52 37.63
C ALA A 45 8.08 -29.42 36.93
N GLY A 46 7.00 -28.94 37.54
CA GLY A 46 6.17 -27.84 37.01
C GLY A 46 6.96 -26.52 36.86
N VAL A 47 7.71 -26.13 37.89
CA VAL A 47 8.55 -24.93 37.85
C VAL A 47 9.67 -25.06 36.81
N THR A 48 10.32 -26.22 36.73
CA THR A 48 11.37 -26.49 35.75
C THR A 48 10.80 -26.44 34.33
N PHE A 49 9.65 -27.06 34.11
CA PHE A 49 8.95 -27.00 32.79
C PHE A 49 8.56 -25.57 32.42
N PHE A 50 8.04 -24.80 33.37
CA PHE A 50 7.70 -23.39 33.19
C PHE A 50 8.92 -22.57 32.81
N ILE A 51 10.02 -22.67 33.58
CA ILE A 51 11.27 -21.93 33.28
C ILE A 51 11.80 -22.34 31.87
N PHE A 52 11.82 -23.64 31.58
CA PHE A 52 12.27 -24.14 30.31
C PHE A 52 11.39 -23.62 29.15
N SER A 53 10.07 -23.63 29.33
CA SER A 53 9.12 -23.12 28.34
C SER A 53 9.29 -21.62 28.09
N VAL A 54 9.41 -20.83 29.18
CA VAL A 54 9.64 -19.37 29.02
C VAL A 54 10.99 -19.11 28.36
N SER A 55 12.03 -19.86 28.70
CA SER A 55 13.36 -19.68 28.12
C SER A 55 13.38 -20.08 26.65
N LEU A 56 12.82 -21.25 26.30
CA LEU A 56 12.89 -21.80 24.96
C LEU A 56 11.90 -21.14 24.00
N LEU A 57 10.67 -20.84 24.46
CA LEU A 57 9.61 -20.30 23.60
C LEU A 57 9.46 -18.78 23.69
N GLY A 58 10.06 -18.15 24.70
CA GLY A 58 10.02 -16.71 24.90
C GLY A 58 11.38 -16.03 24.74
N LEU A 59 12.27 -16.23 25.73
CA LEU A 59 13.51 -15.44 25.81
C LEU A 59 14.49 -15.71 24.65
N LEU A 60 14.64 -16.96 24.22
CA LEU A 60 15.55 -17.34 23.15
C LEU A 60 15.06 -16.84 21.79
N PRO A 61 13.81 -17.03 21.38
CA PRO A 61 13.29 -16.43 20.15
C PRO A 61 13.34 -14.91 20.19
N GLN A 62 13.02 -14.29 21.33
CA GLN A 62 13.08 -12.83 21.48
C GLN A 62 14.51 -12.29 21.31
N SER A 63 15.53 -12.95 21.88
CA SER A 63 16.92 -12.52 21.68
C SER A 63 17.36 -12.67 20.22
N THR A 64 17.02 -13.78 19.58
CA THR A 64 17.32 -14.01 18.18
C THR A 64 16.65 -12.99 17.28
N LEU A 65 15.38 -12.67 17.56
CA LEU A 65 14.62 -11.65 16.86
C LEU A 65 15.25 -10.26 17.03
N ASN A 66 15.64 -9.90 18.25
CA ASN A 66 16.30 -8.63 18.53
C ASN A 66 17.64 -8.50 17.78
N ASP A 67 18.42 -9.59 17.73
CA ASP A 67 19.67 -9.61 16.98
C ASP A 67 19.44 -9.45 15.46
N GLN A 68 18.43 -10.12 14.92
CA GLN A 68 18.03 -9.95 13.52
C GLN A 68 17.55 -8.52 13.22
N ILE A 69 16.71 -7.95 14.09
CA ILE A 69 16.26 -6.57 13.95
C ILE A 69 17.47 -5.64 13.98
N ALA A 70 18.38 -5.79 14.95
CA ALA A 70 19.54 -4.93 15.07
C ALA A 70 20.49 -5.01 13.86
N SER A 71 20.60 -6.19 13.21
CA SER A 71 21.49 -6.42 12.07
C SER A 71 20.88 -6.09 10.72
N LEU A 72 19.55 -6.23 10.58
CA LEU A 72 18.85 -6.13 9.29
C LEU A 72 17.97 -4.88 9.17
N ALA A 73 17.55 -4.28 10.30
CA ALA A 73 16.70 -3.11 10.25
C ALA A 73 17.43 -1.91 9.65
N PRO A 74 16.84 -1.20 8.70
CA PRO A 74 17.39 0.05 8.22
C PRO A 74 17.59 1.05 9.37
N ALA A 75 18.64 1.89 9.26
CA ALA A 75 18.88 2.96 10.23
C ALA A 75 17.72 3.96 10.34
N ALA A 76 16.84 3.99 9.34
CA ALA A 76 15.65 4.82 9.27
C ALA A 76 14.42 4.19 9.94
N THR A 77 14.53 3.01 10.58
CA THR A 77 13.41 2.44 11.35
C THR A 77 13.09 3.35 12.52
N LEU A 78 11.94 3.97 12.50
CA LEU A 78 11.53 5.01 13.42
C LEU A 78 10.41 4.52 14.34
N GLU A 79 10.46 4.92 15.61
CA GLU A 79 9.34 4.75 16.55
C GLU A 79 8.11 5.54 16.09
N LEU A 80 6.94 5.08 16.53
CA LEU A 80 5.70 5.78 16.26
C LEU A 80 5.64 7.10 17.03
N THR A 81 5.21 8.15 16.36
CA THR A 81 4.90 9.44 17.01
C THR A 81 3.67 9.34 17.92
N ALA A 82 3.41 10.35 18.74
CA ALA A 82 2.23 10.38 19.60
C ALA A 82 0.91 10.33 18.80
N SER A 83 0.86 10.94 17.62
CA SER A 83 -0.30 10.89 16.73
C SER A 83 -0.50 9.48 16.15
N GLU A 84 0.57 8.88 15.65
CA GLU A 84 0.56 7.51 15.12
C GLU A 84 0.15 6.49 16.20
N HIS A 85 0.62 6.66 17.43
CA HIS A 85 0.18 5.82 18.55
C HIS A 85 -1.33 5.95 18.83
N ARG A 86 -1.90 7.15 18.80
CA ARG A 86 -3.35 7.33 18.95
C ARG A 86 -4.09 6.73 17.75
N GLY A 87 -3.59 6.93 16.55
CA GLY A 87 -4.14 6.31 15.34
C GLY A 87 -4.15 4.79 15.40
N ARG A 88 -3.07 4.18 15.90
CA ARG A 88 -2.98 2.75 16.17
C ARG A 88 -4.03 2.26 17.17
N GLN A 89 -4.30 3.04 18.20
CA GLN A 89 -5.36 2.71 19.18
C GLN A 89 -6.75 2.76 18.53
N ILE A 90 -7.00 3.73 17.65
CA ILE A 90 -8.23 3.84 16.87
C ILE A 90 -8.37 2.64 15.92
N TYR A 91 -7.29 2.29 15.18
CA TYR A 91 -7.24 1.12 14.30
C TYR A 91 -7.61 -0.18 15.03
N ALA A 92 -7.06 -0.36 16.25
CA ALA A 92 -7.38 -1.51 17.10
C ALA A 92 -8.83 -1.49 17.60
N LYS A 93 -9.30 -0.33 18.06
CA LYS A 93 -10.64 -0.14 18.63
C LYS A 93 -11.73 -0.38 17.58
N GLU A 94 -11.55 0.16 16.37
CA GLU A 94 -12.51 0.00 15.26
C GLU A 94 -12.41 -1.38 14.58
N GLY A 95 -11.41 -2.20 14.96
CA GLY A 95 -11.29 -3.57 14.48
C GLY A 95 -10.83 -3.71 13.04
N CYS A 96 -10.07 -2.75 12.52
CA CYS A 96 -9.57 -2.74 11.14
C CYS A 96 -8.80 -4.02 10.80
N ALA A 97 -8.05 -4.58 11.76
CA ALA A 97 -7.30 -5.83 11.61
C ALA A 97 -8.18 -7.07 11.37
N TYR A 98 -9.50 -6.99 11.57
CA TYR A 98 -10.40 -8.11 11.23
C TYR A 98 -10.62 -8.26 9.71
N CYS A 99 -10.47 -7.17 8.97
CA CYS A 99 -10.66 -7.16 7.52
C CYS A 99 -9.36 -6.93 6.75
N HIS A 100 -8.36 -6.29 7.38
CA HIS A 100 -7.06 -5.97 6.81
C HIS A 100 -5.95 -6.75 7.51
N THR A 101 -4.95 -7.20 6.75
CA THR A 101 -3.70 -7.72 7.31
C THR A 101 -2.64 -6.64 7.27
N GLN A 102 -1.63 -6.78 8.13
CA GLN A 102 -0.39 -6.01 8.12
C GLN A 102 0.80 -6.97 8.03
N GLN A 103 0.70 -7.96 7.16
CA GLN A 103 1.74 -8.95 6.94
C GLN A 103 1.64 -9.55 5.55
N ILE A 104 2.64 -9.33 4.73
CA ILE A 104 2.83 -10.07 3.47
C ILE A 104 3.52 -11.37 3.82
N ARG A 105 2.85 -12.49 3.56
CA ARG A 105 3.36 -13.82 3.93
C ARG A 105 4.40 -14.31 2.92
N PHE A 106 5.22 -15.28 3.34
CA PHE A 106 6.19 -15.98 2.48
C PHE A 106 5.51 -17.01 1.55
N VAL A 107 4.52 -16.55 0.78
CA VAL A 107 3.84 -17.34 -0.24
C VAL A 107 3.81 -16.58 -1.55
N GLU A 108 4.02 -17.28 -2.66
CA GLU A 108 4.16 -16.69 -3.99
C GLU A 108 3.02 -15.72 -4.33
N ALA A 109 1.78 -16.14 -4.14
CA ALA A 109 0.60 -15.30 -4.44
C ALA A 109 0.53 -14.00 -3.64
N ASP A 110 1.09 -13.96 -2.41
CA ASP A 110 1.17 -12.73 -1.62
C ASP A 110 2.29 -11.83 -2.15
N ILE A 111 3.43 -12.43 -2.46
CA ILE A 111 4.62 -11.72 -2.95
C ILE A 111 4.36 -11.11 -4.32
N GLU A 112 3.73 -11.85 -5.23
CA GLU A 112 3.34 -11.32 -6.54
C GLU A 112 2.40 -10.11 -6.42
N ARG A 113 1.48 -10.16 -5.48
CA ARG A 113 0.45 -9.13 -5.33
C ARG A 113 0.89 -7.92 -4.54
N PHE A 114 1.63 -8.11 -3.45
CA PHE A 114 1.92 -7.06 -2.46
C PHE A 114 3.42 -6.75 -2.35
N GLY A 115 4.28 -7.45 -3.08
CA GLY A 115 5.73 -7.32 -3.01
C GLY A 115 6.36 -8.25 -1.97
N ALA A 116 7.65 -8.04 -1.67
CA ALA A 116 8.43 -8.92 -0.80
C ALA A 116 7.77 -9.17 0.56
N ALA A 117 7.95 -10.37 1.12
CA ALA A 117 7.38 -10.74 2.41
C ALA A 117 7.80 -9.77 3.53
N THR A 118 6.89 -9.54 4.48
CA THR A 118 7.15 -8.65 5.62
C THR A 118 8.25 -9.23 6.51
N MET A 119 9.24 -8.41 6.81
CA MET A 119 10.34 -8.74 7.70
C MET A 119 10.00 -8.35 9.14
N ALA A 120 10.57 -9.10 10.10
CA ALA A 120 10.31 -8.85 11.52
C ALA A 120 10.65 -7.43 12.00
N TRP A 121 11.59 -6.75 11.36
CA TRP A 121 11.95 -5.38 11.70
C TRP A 121 10.92 -4.34 11.25
N GLU A 122 10.10 -4.64 10.25
CA GLU A 122 9.04 -3.73 9.77
C GLU A 122 8.00 -3.47 10.87
N ASP A 123 7.71 -4.50 11.69
CA ASP A 123 6.72 -4.45 12.77
C ASP A 123 7.36 -4.31 14.17
N SER A 124 8.67 -4.11 14.25
CA SER A 124 9.42 -4.14 15.51
C SER A 124 8.98 -3.10 16.54
N VAL A 125 8.43 -1.98 16.09
CA VAL A 125 7.95 -0.88 16.96
C VAL A 125 6.47 -1.07 17.36
N GLU A 126 5.81 -2.12 16.87
CA GLU A 126 4.40 -2.38 17.10
C GLU A 126 4.16 -3.55 18.08
N THR A 127 3.77 -3.23 19.30
CA THR A 127 3.43 -4.26 20.31
C THR A 127 2.10 -3.93 20.98
N PRO A 128 1.13 -4.87 21.01
CA PRO A 128 1.06 -6.15 20.29
C PRO A 128 0.88 -5.96 18.78
N HIS A 129 1.42 -6.86 17.96
CA HIS A 129 1.29 -6.78 16.49
C HIS A 129 -0.17 -6.92 16.02
N MET A 130 -0.54 -6.16 14.99
CA MET A 130 -1.88 -6.19 14.38
C MET A 130 -1.86 -6.88 13.03
N LEU A 131 -1.20 -8.05 12.95
CA LEU A 131 -0.96 -8.76 11.69
C LEU A 131 -2.24 -9.09 10.91
N GLY A 132 -3.37 -9.27 11.62
CA GLY A 132 -4.63 -9.72 11.02
C GLY A 132 -4.57 -11.16 10.52
N THR A 133 -5.72 -11.73 10.20
CA THR A 133 -5.81 -13.13 9.70
C THR A 133 -6.54 -13.25 8.38
N ARG A 134 -7.25 -12.22 7.95
CA ARG A 134 -8.08 -12.19 6.74
C ARG A 134 -7.83 -10.93 5.94
N ARG A 135 -7.87 -11.06 4.63
CA ARG A 135 -7.84 -9.95 3.66
C ARG A 135 -9.18 -9.83 2.98
N ILE A 136 -10.19 -9.30 3.70
CA ILE A 136 -11.45 -8.84 3.10
C ILE A 136 -11.18 -7.54 2.36
N GLY A 137 -10.41 -6.63 2.98
CA GLY A 137 -9.73 -5.53 2.34
C GLY A 137 -8.27 -5.89 1.99
N PRO A 138 -7.50 -4.97 1.36
CA PRO A 138 -6.10 -5.19 1.02
C PRO A 138 -5.20 -5.32 2.26
N ASP A 139 -4.01 -5.86 2.07
CA ASP A 139 -2.92 -5.78 3.05
C ASP A 139 -2.47 -4.33 3.21
N LEU A 140 -2.25 -3.90 4.46
CA LEU A 140 -1.86 -2.53 4.80
C LEU A 140 -0.43 -2.41 5.34
N SER A 141 0.35 -3.50 5.37
CA SER A 141 1.72 -3.46 5.94
C SER A 141 2.63 -2.42 5.26
N ARG A 142 2.28 -1.97 4.06
CA ARG A 142 3.00 -0.93 3.29
C ARG A 142 2.06 0.11 2.73
N ALA A 143 1.14 0.59 3.57
CA ALA A 143 0.19 1.62 3.17
C ALA A 143 0.84 3.01 3.04
N ALA A 144 1.99 3.24 3.69
CA ALA A 144 2.71 4.52 3.64
C ALA A 144 2.91 4.99 2.20
N ASN A 145 2.59 6.24 1.94
CA ASN A 145 2.76 6.94 0.65
C ASN A 145 2.13 6.26 -0.58
N THR A 146 1.32 5.21 -0.39
CA THR A 146 0.57 4.58 -1.50
C THR A 146 -0.66 5.39 -1.89
N ARG A 147 -1.13 6.25 -1.01
CA ARG A 147 -2.30 7.12 -1.16
C ARG A 147 -2.06 8.43 -0.45
N THR A 148 -2.69 9.51 -0.92
CA THR A 148 -2.69 10.80 -0.21
C THR A 148 -3.62 10.77 1.01
N ASP A 149 -3.41 11.71 1.95
CA ASP A 149 -4.29 11.85 3.11
C ASP A 149 -5.73 12.12 2.69
N GLN A 150 -5.96 12.92 1.64
CA GLN A 150 -7.30 13.19 1.11
C GLN A 150 -7.98 11.92 0.62
N TRP A 151 -7.24 11.02 -0.02
CA TRP A 151 -7.77 9.72 -0.42
C TRP A 151 -8.19 8.90 0.80
N HIS A 152 -7.35 8.86 1.83
CA HIS A 152 -7.66 8.16 3.07
C HIS A 152 -8.90 8.75 3.75
N PHE A 153 -9.00 10.08 3.84
CA PHE A 153 -10.16 10.76 4.41
C PHE A 153 -11.43 10.48 3.62
N ALA A 154 -11.39 10.60 2.29
CA ALA A 154 -12.52 10.27 1.42
C ALA A 154 -12.95 8.80 1.58
N HIS A 155 -11.96 7.88 1.64
CA HIS A 155 -12.20 6.45 1.77
C HIS A 155 -12.77 6.08 3.17
N LEU A 156 -12.28 6.69 4.25
CA LEU A 156 -12.84 6.50 5.59
C LEU A 156 -14.25 7.09 5.71
N PHE A 157 -14.47 8.28 5.16
CA PHE A 157 -15.76 8.95 5.23
C PHE A 157 -16.85 8.21 4.43
N ALA A 158 -16.56 7.87 3.19
CA ALA A 158 -17.49 7.23 2.26
C ALA A 158 -16.78 6.25 1.33
N PRO A 159 -16.45 5.02 1.80
CA PRO A 159 -15.65 4.06 1.04
C PRO A 159 -16.15 3.78 -0.37
N ARG A 160 -17.48 3.72 -0.55
CA ARG A 160 -18.10 3.46 -1.86
C ARG A 160 -18.00 4.63 -2.84
N SER A 161 -17.75 5.84 -2.36
CA SER A 161 -17.48 6.97 -3.25
C SER A 161 -16.12 6.88 -3.91
N VAL A 162 -15.17 6.18 -3.27
CA VAL A 162 -13.81 5.96 -3.80
C VAL A 162 -13.70 4.63 -4.53
N VAL A 163 -14.26 3.56 -3.93
CA VAL A 163 -14.31 2.21 -4.47
C VAL A 163 -15.76 1.75 -4.48
N PRO A 164 -16.48 1.82 -5.60
CA PRO A 164 -17.94 1.59 -5.66
C PRO A 164 -18.38 0.25 -5.09
N THR A 165 -17.56 -0.78 -5.21
CA THR A 165 -17.83 -2.15 -4.71
C THR A 165 -17.38 -2.38 -3.27
N SER A 166 -16.87 -1.36 -2.57
CA SER A 166 -16.36 -1.50 -1.21
C SER A 166 -17.43 -1.98 -0.23
N ILE A 167 -17.03 -2.94 0.61
CA ILE A 167 -17.83 -3.41 1.76
C ILE A 167 -17.29 -2.86 3.09
N MET A 168 -16.26 -2.00 3.04
CA MET A 168 -15.72 -1.33 4.20
C MET A 168 -16.81 -0.46 4.84
N PRO A 169 -16.97 -0.47 6.18
CA PRO A 169 -17.88 0.47 6.85
C PRO A 169 -17.40 1.91 6.71
N SER A 170 -18.34 2.85 6.72
CA SER A 170 -18.06 4.29 6.75
C SER A 170 -17.84 4.75 8.18
N TYR A 171 -16.98 5.75 8.37
CA TYR A 171 -16.64 6.37 9.66
C TYR A 171 -16.91 7.89 9.62
N PRO A 172 -18.13 8.34 9.29
CA PRO A 172 -18.44 9.78 9.18
C PRO A 172 -18.27 10.53 10.50
N GLU A 173 -18.33 9.85 11.65
CA GLU A 173 -18.10 10.41 12.99
C GLU A 173 -16.68 10.95 13.19
N PHE A 174 -15.71 10.55 12.37
CA PHE A 174 -14.35 11.09 12.40
C PHE A 174 -14.20 12.41 11.64
N PHE A 175 -15.33 12.99 11.16
CA PHE A 175 -15.35 14.18 10.31
C PHE A 175 -16.44 15.17 10.74
N ASP A 176 -16.24 16.43 10.40
CA ASP A 176 -17.24 17.48 10.60
C ASP A 176 -18.09 17.67 9.33
N GLY A 177 -18.83 16.61 8.97
CA GLY A 177 -19.83 16.59 7.89
C GLY A 177 -19.27 16.38 6.48
N THR A 178 -17.95 16.48 6.26
CA THR A 178 -17.28 16.28 4.96
C THR A 178 -15.88 15.71 5.17
N PRO A 179 -15.36 14.87 4.26
CA PRO A 179 -13.98 14.33 4.38
C PRO A 179 -12.89 15.41 4.30
N THR A 180 -13.21 16.62 3.83
CA THR A 180 -12.27 17.76 3.82
C THR A 180 -12.15 18.45 5.19
N GLN A 181 -12.94 18.03 6.17
CA GLN A 181 -12.92 18.53 7.56
C GLN A 181 -12.69 17.37 8.53
N PRO A 182 -11.49 16.74 8.53
CA PRO A 182 -11.19 15.64 9.42
C PRO A 182 -11.07 16.12 10.86
N ARG A 183 -11.62 15.34 11.79
CA ARG A 183 -11.37 15.48 13.22
C ARG A 183 -10.05 14.86 13.59
N GLN A 184 -9.63 15.06 14.84
CA GLN A 184 -8.35 14.54 15.32
C GLN A 184 -8.24 13.01 15.18
N GLU A 185 -9.34 12.30 15.32
CA GLU A 185 -9.39 10.84 15.16
C GLU A 185 -9.02 10.41 13.74
N ALA A 186 -9.54 11.09 12.71
CA ALA A 186 -9.18 10.81 11.33
C ALA A 186 -7.71 11.15 11.05
N LEU A 187 -7.24 12.30 11.54
CA LEU A 187 -5.83 12.72 11.39
C LEU A 187 -4.87 11.70 12.03
N ASP A 188 -5.16 11.28 13.25
CA ASP A 188 -4.35 10.31 13.97
C ASP A 188 -4.36 8.93 13.28
N LEU A 189 -5.54 8.46 12.83
CA LEU A 189 -5.66 7.19 12.11
C LEU A 189 -4.89 7.20 10.79
N VAL A 190 -5.00 8.27 10.01
CA VAL A 190 -4.26 8.42 8.74
C VAL A 190 -2.77 8.54 8.98
N ALA A 191 -2.34 9.26 10.03
CA ALA A 191 -0.93 9.30 10.43
C ALA A 191 -0.39 7.88 10.73
N TYR A 192 -1.17 7.04 11.43
CA TYR A 192 -0.79 5.66 11.66
C TYR A 192 -0.72 4.85 10.36
N LEU A 193 -1.70 4.96 9.46
CA LEU A 193 -1.67 4.27 8.17
C LEU A 193 -0.44 4.66 7.34
N ASN A 194 -0.06 5.93 7.38
CA ASN A 194 1.14 6.45 6.70
C ASN A 194 2.47 6.06 7.41
N SER A 195 2.41 5.48 8.59
CA SER A 195 3.60 4.91 9.23
C SER A 195 3.89 3.48 8.79
N LEU A 196 2.88 2.76 8.26
CA LEU A 196 2.98 1.35 7.91
C LEU A 196 3.86 1.13 6.68
N GLY A 197 4.99 0.47 6.87
CA GLY A 197 5.99 0.22 5.84
C GLY A 197 6.93 1.39 5.54
N ARG A 198 6.83 2.50 6.28
CA ARG A 198 7.67 3.71 6.12
C ARG A 198 9.17 3.41 6.13
N SER A 199 9.62 2.56 7.04
CA SER A 199 11.05 2.20 7.13
C SER A 199 11.54 1.50 5.88
N ARG A 200 10.71 0.65 5.27
CA ARG A 200 11.03 -0.06 4.05
C ARG A 200 11.08 0.88 2.85
N GLU A 201 10.17 1.83 2.79
CA GLU A 201 10.14 2.80 1.70
C GLU A 201 11.37 3.71 1.71
N LEU A 202 11.79 4.20 2.89
CA LEU A 202 12.99 5.00 3.04
C LEU A 202 14.28 4.23 2.66
N ALA A 203 14.28 2.92 2.86
CA ALA A 203 15.40 2.03 2.54
C ALA A 203 15.33 1.43 1.12
N TRP A 204 14.23 1.62 0.42
CA TRP A 204 13.99 1.04 -0.90
C TRP A 204 14.65 1.86 -2.02
N PRO A 205 15.29 1.25 -3.04
CA PRO A 205 15.63 -0.18 -3.17
C PRO A 205 16.94 -0.56 -2.48
N GLU A 206 17.77 0.41 -2.10
CA GLU A 206 19.13 0.19 -1.60
C GLU A 206 19.12 -0.65 -0.31
N GLY A 207 18.14 -0.41 0.56
CA GLY A 207 17.98 -1.17 1.80
C GLY A 207 17.60 -2.64 1.56
N GLU A 208 16.78 -2.92 0.56
CA GLU A 208 16.45 -4.30 0.17
C GLU A 208 17.67 -5.04 -0.35
N ILE A 209 18.47 -4.39 -1.21
CA ILE A 209 19.70 -4.96 -1.75
C ILE A 209 20.68 -5.22 -0.62
N ALA A 210 20.92 -4.23 0.26
CA ALA A 210 21.84 -4.35 1.38
C ALA A 210 21.43 -5.47 2.36
N MET A 211 20.13 -5.58 2.66
CA MET A 211 19.61 -6.66 3.51
C MET A 211 19.81 -8.03 2.87
N ARG A 212 19.61 -8.12 1.57
CA ARG A 212 19.79 -9.33 0.78
C ARG A 212 21.23 -9.81 0.83
N GLU A 213 22.17 -8.90 0.57
CA GLU A 213 23.61 -9.17 0.65
C GLU A 213 24.02 -9.57 2.07
N ALA A 214 23.51 -8.89 3.10
CA ALA A 214 23.81 -9.18 4.51
C ALA A 214 23.26 -10.53 4.99
N ALA A 215 22.10 -10.94 4.48
CA ALA A 215 21.44 -12.19 4.88
C ALA A 215 22.02 -13.43 4.18
N GLY A 216 22.74 -13.24 3.08
CA GLY A 216 23.23 -14.34 2.21
C GLY A 216 22.11 -14.97 1.37
N ASP A 217 22.48 -15.58 0.26
CA ASP A 217 21.54 -16.11 -0.73
C ASP A 217 20.54 -17.14 -0.17
N ASP A 218 20.95 -17.96 0.79
CA ASP A 218 20.14 -19.07 1.30
C ASP A 218 18.89 -18.62 2.09
N GLN A 219 18.93 -17.49 2.77
CA GLN A 219 17.77 -16.96 3.51
C GLN A 219 16.76 -16.28 2.62
N TRP A 220 17.18 -15.83 1.46
CA TRP A 220 16.36 -15.10 0.51
C TRP A 220 15.76 -15.97 -0.59
N THR A 221 16.22 -17.21 -0.75
CA THR A 221 15.73 -18.14 -1.77
C THR A 221 14.24 -18.46 -1.61
N LEU A 222 13.71 -18.42 -0.37
CA LEU A 222 12.28 -18.54 -0.08
C LEU A 222 11.53 -17.20 -0.10
N MET A 223 12.27 -16.10 -0.15
CA MET A 223 11.75 -14.72 -0.08
C MET A 223 11.98 -13.96 -1.38
N SER A 224 12.68 -14.56 -2.34
CA SER A 224 13.17 -13.83 -3.49
C SER A 224 12.08 -13.53 -4.49
N LEU A 225 11.68 -12.29 -4.49
CA LEU A 225 11.43 -11.66 -5.77
C LEU A 225 12.72 -11.70 -6.56
N ASP A 226 12.65 -11.97 -7.86
CA ASP A 226 13.72 -11.77 -8.80
C ASP A 226 14.38 -10.39 -8.54
N ALA A 227 15.69 -10.28 -8.73
CA ALA A 227 16.39 -9.01 -8.55
C ALA A 227 15.79 -7.87 -9.37
N ASP A 228 15.24 -8.18 -10.56
CA ASP A 228 14.54 -7.23 -11.40
C ASP A 228 13.19 -6.80 -10.77
N GLN A 229 12.52 -7.67 -10.05
CA GLN A 229 11.28 -7.36 -9.32
C GLN A 229 11.54 -6.55 -8.04
N LEU A 230 12.67 -6.77 -7.37
CA LEU A 230 13.09 -5.98 -6.21
C LEU A 230 13.60 -4.59 -6.60
N ASN A 231 14.26 -4.50 -7.75
CA ASN A 231 14.67 -3.23 -8.34
C ASN A 231 13.53 -2.46 -9.00
N ALA A 232 12.37 -3.08 -9.11
CA ALA A 232 11.15 -2.48 -9.60
C ALA A 232 10.49 -1.57 -8.55
N HIS A 233 11.23 -0.54 -8.09
CA HIS A 233 10.58 0.56 -7.39
C HIS A 233 9.60 1.24 -8.36
N PRO A 234 8.38 1.55 -7.91
CA PRO A 234 7.35 2.17 -8.75
C PRO A 234 7.80 3.41 -9.50
N ALA A 235 8.69 4.19 -8.91
CA ALA A 235 9.21 5.40 -9.51
C ALA A 235 10.35 5.16 -10.54
N ARG A 236 10.88 3.93 -10.64
CA ARG A 236 12.08 3.63 -11.44
C ARG A 236 11.88 2.61 -12.55
N THR A 237 10.87 1.76 -12.48
CA THR A 237 10.54 0.83 -13.55
C THR A 237 9.39 1.35 -14.36
N ARG A 238 9.72 2.10 -15.36
CA ARG A 238 8.77 2.34 -16.45
C ARG A 238 8.80 1.09 -17.32
N PRO A 239 7.69 0.36 -17.49
CA PRO A 239 7.59 -0.61 -18.55
C PRO A 239 7.72 0.15 -19.87
N ARG A 240 8.92 0.28 -20.39
CA ARG A 240 9.17 0.81 -21.73
C ARG A 240 8.90 -0.29 -22.76
N GLY A 241 7.65 -0.74 -22.80
CA GLY A 241 7.17 -1.62 -23.84
C GLY A 241 6.38 -0.78 -24.85
N ASN A 242 6.60 -0.98 -26.13
CA ASN A 242 5.69 -0.49 -27.15
C ASN A 242 4.35 -1.20 -26.97
N ALA A 243 3.50 -0.69 -26.08
CA ALA A 243 2.11 -1.10 -26.06
C ALA A 243 1.49 -0.59 -27.38
N PRO A 244 0.88 -1.46 -28.20
CA PRO A 244 0.26 -1.02 -29.44
C PRO A 244 -0.90 -0.07 -29.12
N SER A 245 -1.09 0.96 -29.94
CA SER A 245 -2.28 1.81 -29.86
C SER A 245 -3.54 0.96 -29.94
N MET A 246 -4.48 1.20 -29.03
CA MET A 246 -5.74 0.46 -28.93
C MET A 246 -6.95 1.33 -29.22
N ARG A 247 -6.75 2.56 -29.70
CA ARG A 247 -7.81 3.55 -29.95
C ARG A 247 -8.91 3.08 -30.87
N ASP A 248 -8.57 2.28 -31.87
CA ASP A 248 -9.52 1.77 -32.84
C ASP A 248 -10.26 0.52 -32.38
N GLN A 249 -9.97 0.05 -31.17
CA GLN A 249 -10.58 -1.12 -30.56
C GLN A 249 -11.63 -0.70 -29.53
N ALA A 250 -12.82 -1.26 -29.67
CA ALA A 250 -13.85 -1.06 -28.64
C ALA A 250 -13.39 -1.65 -27.28
N PRO A 251 -13.69 -0.97 -26.16
CA PRO A 251 -13.38 -1.49 -24.83
C PRO A 251 -13.97 -2.88 -24.61
N THR A 252 -13.19 -3.75 -23.98
CA THR A 252 -13.66 -5.09 -23.62
C THR A 252 -14.63 -5.03 -22.44
N GLN A 253 -15.52 -6.03 -22.31
CA GLN A 253 -16.38 -6.13 -21.13
C GLN A 253 -15.59 -6.21 -19.81
N GLU A 254 -14.44 -6.90 -19.84
CA GLU A 254 -13.56 -6.96 -18.66
C GLU A 254 -12.97 -5.57 -18.32
N GLY A 255 -12.54 -4.81 -19.31
CA GLY A 255 -12.06 -3.44 -19.11
C GLY A 255 -13.14 -2.53 -18.50
N LEU A 256 -14.36 -2.56 -19.03
CA LEU A 256 -15.49 -1.79 -18.51
C LEU A 256 -15.84 -2.21 -17.08
N ARG A 257 -15.82 -3.50 -16.78
CA ARG A 257 -16.04 -4.01 -15.42
C ARG A 257 -14.98 -3.52 -14.45
N LEU A 258 -13.70 -3.59 -14.84
CA LEU A 258 -12.58 -3.10 -14.01
C LEU A 258 -12.67 -1.58 -13.81
N TRP A 259 -13.05 -0.83 -14.84
CA TRP A 259 -13.29 0.61 -14.75
C TRP A 259 -14.34 0.94 -13.70
N ALA A 260 -15.52 0.34 -13.81
CA ALA A 260 -16.62 0.56 -12.88
C ALA A 260 -16.28 0.18 -11.42
N GLN A 261 -15.40 -0.82 -11.23
CA GLN A 261 -15.02 -1.27 -9.90
C GLN A 261 -13.93 -0.42 -9.25
N ASN A 262 -12.99 0.12 -10.05
CA ASN A 262 -11.74 0.66 -9.53
C ASN A 262 -11.51 2.14 -9.88
N CYS A 263 -12.09 2.65 -10.96
CA CYS A 263 -11.74 3.95 -11.54
C CYS A 263 -12.88 4.98 -11.46
N GLU A 264 -14.13 4.53 -11.66
CA GLU A 264 -15.32 5.36 -11.76
C GLU A 264 -15.55 6.24 -10.52
N GLY A 265 -15.20 5.74 -9.32
CA GLY A 265 -15.36 6.50 -8.07
C GLY A 265 -14.66 7.86 -8.08
N CYS A 266 -13.54 7.97 -8.79
CA CYS A 266 -12.77 9.22 -8.94
C CYS A 266 -12.97 9.85 -10.32
N HIS A 267 -12.89 9.06 -11.41
CA HIS A 267 -12.87 9.56 -12.78
C HIS A 267 -14.25 9.71 -13.43
N GLY A 268 -15.32 9.21 -12.78
CA GLY A 268 -16.68 9.18 -13.35
C GLY A 268 -16.90 8.06 -14.36
N GLU A 269 -18.16 7.79 -14.68
CA GLU A 269 -18.56 6.73 -15.63
C GLU A 269 -17.95 6.95 -17.02
N ASP A 270 -17.99 8.19 -17.50
CA ASP A 270 -17.53 8.62 -18.82
C ASP A 270 -16.10 9.17 -18.81
N GLY A 271 -15.36 9.06 -17.72
CA GLY A 271 -14.00 9.57 -17.58
C GLY A 271 -13.91 11.10 -17.51
N ALA A 272 -14.99 11.80 -17.18
CA ALA A 272 -15.04 13.27 -17.11
C ALA A 272 -14.33 13.87 -15.88
N GLY A 273 -13.80 13.05 -14.98
CA GLY A 273 -13.14 13.50 -13.74
C GLY A 273 -14.12 13.97 -12.67
N ASP A 274 -15.38 13.58 -12.77
CA ASP A 274 -16.50 14.03 -11.94
C ASP A 274 -17.09 12.92 -11.04
N GLY A 275 -16.31 11.88 -10.80
CA GLY A 275 -16.72 10.79 -9.90
C GLY A 275 -17.06 11.30 -8.49
N PRO A 276 -17.83 10.53 -7.71
CA PRO A 276 -18.31 10.96 -6.39
C PRO A 276 -17.22 11.38 -5.40
N ALA A 277 -15.98 10.88 -5.55
CA ALA A 277 -14.85 11.28 -4.72
C ALA A 277 -14.08 12.50 -5.27
N ALA A 278 -14.28 12.88 -6.53
CA ALA A 278 -13.45 13.88 -7.23
C ALA A 278 -13.35 15.21 -6.49
N ALA A 279 -14.47 15.69 -5.94
CA ALA A 279 -14.55 16.97 -5.24
C ALA A 279 -13.71 17.01 -3.94
N TRP A 280 -13.24 15.88 -3.45
CA TRP A 280 -12.51 15.75 -2.19
C TRP A 280 -11.01 15.54 -2.39
N LEU A 281 -10.56 15.41 -3.63
CA LEU A 281 -9.18 15.07 -3.98
C LEU A 281 -8.43 16.28 -4.56
N GLN A 282 -7.15 16.41 -4.21
CA GLN A 282 -6.25 17.42 -4.79
C GLN A 282 -4.89 16.77 -5.09
N PRO A 283 -4.43 16.85 -6.34
CA PRO A 283 -5.17 17.40 -7.48
C PRO A 283 -6.44 16.60 -7.75
N ALA A 284 -7.45 17.26 -8.32
CA ALA A 284 -8.66 16.59 -8.77
C ALA A 284 -8.35 15.60 -9.90
N PRO A 285 -9.12 14.51 -10.03
CA PRO A 285 -8.98 13.61 -11.18
C PRO A 285 -9.12 14.36 -12.51
N VAL A 286 -8.23 14.06 -13.44
CA VAL A 286 -8.27 14.69 -14.77
C VAL A 286 -9.52 14.28 -15.55
N ASN A 287 -10.02 15.18 -16.39
CA ASN A 287 -11.05 14.88 -17.36
C ASN A 287 -10.43 14.14 -18.56
N LEU A 288 -10.49 12.82 -18.56
CA LEU A 288 -9.89 11.97 -19.59
C LEU A 288 -10.46 12.20 -20.98
N THR A 289 -11.65 12.82 -21.11
CA THR A 289 -12.23 13.16 -22.41
C THR A 289 -11.49 14.29 -23.12
N GLU A 290 -10.74 15.09 -22.38
CA GLU A 290 -9.93 16.20 -22.86
C GLU A 290 -8.44 15.86 -22.98
N HIS A 291 -8.07 14.58 -22.76
CA HIS A 291 -6.72 14.09 -22.82
C HIS A 291 -6.58 12.95 -23.83
N GLU A 292 -5.49 12.95 -24.56
CA GLU A 292 -5.10 11.89 -25.47
C GLU A 292 -3.78 11.30 -24.98
N TYR A 293 -3.82 10.06 -24.56
CA TYR A 293 -2.68 9.35 -24.01
C TYR A 293 -2.14 8.31 -24.98
N ARG A 294 -0.83 8.17 -25.04
CA ARG A 294 -0.18 7.00 -25.60
C ARG A 294 -0.38 5.80 -24.68
N ALA A 295 -0.47 4.60 -25.25
CA ALA A 295 -0.67 3.37 -24.47
C ALA A 295 0.52 3.05 -23.55
N ASP A 296 1.76 3.40 -23.95
CA ASP A 296 2.94 3.22 -23.12
C ASP A 296 2.92 4.12 -21.87
N LEU A 297 2.46 5.37 -21.98
CA LEU A 297 2.27 6.24 -20.84
C LEU A 297 1.16 5.75 -19.91
N LEU A 298 0.03 5.28 -20.48
CA LEU A 298 -1.05 4.70 -19.69
C LEU A 298 -0.61 3.45 -18.95
N ALA A 299 0.22 2.59 -19.58
CA ALA A 299 0.79 1.43 -18.92
C ALA A 299 1.66 1.84 -17.71
N ASP A 300 2.48 2.88 -17.86
CA ASP A 300 3.29 3.45 -16.77
C ASP A 300 2.39 3.97 -15.64
N ILE A 301 1.37 4.78 -15.97
CA ILE A 301 0.45 5.38 -14.99
C ILE A 301 -0.37 4.31 -14.27
N LEU A 302 -0.93 3.35 -15.00
CA LEU A 302 -1.75 2.30 -14.40
C LEU A 302 -0.91 1.37 -13.52
N TYR A 303 0.31 1.05 -13.92
CA TYR A 303 1.17 0.19 -13.12
C TYR A 303 1.72 0.89 -11.88
N ASN A 304 2.22 2.12 -12.03
CA ASN A 304 2.94 2.83 -10.97
C ASN A 304 2.06 3.80 -10.17
N GLY A 305 0.91 4.22 -10.71
CA GLY A 305 0.16 5.37 -10.21
C GLY A 305 0.84 6.70 -10.59
N VAL A 306 0.34 7.78 -10.02
CA VAL A 306 0.93 9.13 -10.17
C VAL A 306 1.43 9.58 -8.80
N TYR A 307 2.75 9.61 -8.64
CA TYR A 307 3.39 9.97 -7.37
C TYR A 307 2.92 11.35 -6.88
N GLY A 308 2.67 11.47 -5.58
CA GLY A 308 2.18 12.71 -4.95
C GLY A 308 0.69 12.99 -5.16
N SER A 309 -0.02 12.16 -5.92
CA SER A 309 -1.46 12.27 -6.14
C SER A 309 -2.23 11.10 -5.52
N SER A 310 -3.57 11.17 -5.59
CA SER A 310 -4.45 10.08 -5.16
C SER A 310 -4.61 8.96 -6.20
N MET A 311 -3.97 9.05 -7.38
CA MET A 311 -4.01 8.01 -8.41
C MET A 311 -3.08 6.86 -8.03
N PRO A 312 -3.62 5.69 -7.66
CA PRO A 312 -2.80 4.56 -7.22
C PRO A 312 -2.22 3.75 -8.38
N GLY A 313 -1.16 2.98 -8.10
CA GLY A 313 -0.71 1.90 -8.99
C GLY A 313 -1.56 0.64 -8.84
N TRP A 314 -1.77 -0.05 -9.94
CA TRP A 314 -2.58 -1.27 -10.06
C TRP A 314 -1.73 -2.50 -10.42
N ARG A 315 -0.63 -2.71 -9.66
CA ARG A 315 0.34 -3.78 -9.90
C ARG A 315 -0.21 -5.18 -9.70
N ASP A 316 -1.27 -5.30 -8.91
CA ASP A 316 -1.98 -6.54 -8.66
C ASP A 316 -2.91 -6.96 -9.82
N HIS A 317 -2.99 -6.15 -10.87
CA HIS A 317 -3.70 -6.51 -12.09
C HIS A 317 -2.74 -7.20 -13.07
N SER A 318 -3.25 -8.23 -13.75
CA SER A 318 -2.49 -8.91 -14.80
C SER A 318 -2.22 -7.96 -15.99
N PRO A 319 -1.18 -8.20 -16.80
CA PRO A 319 -0.93 -7.40 -18.01
C PRO A 319 -2.15 -7.31 -18.95
N ALA A 320 -2.94 -8.39 -19.06
CA ALA A 320 -4.16 -8.38 -19.86
C ALA A 320 -5.25 -7.45 -19.28
N GLN A 321 -5.36 -7.38 -17.96
CA GLN A 321 -6.28 -6.46 -17.28
C GLN A 321 -5.85 -5.00 -17.42
N LEU A 322 -4.56 -4.71 -17.29
CA LEU A 322 -4.02 -3.37 -17.53
C LEU A 322 -4.24 -2.95 -19.00
N THR A 323 -4.01 -3.85 -19.95
CA THR A 323 -4.30 -3.62 -21.37
C THR A 323 -5.78 -3.30 -21.60
N ALA A 324 -6.70 -4.04 -20.97
CA ALA A 324 -8.13 -3.78 -21.05
C ALA A 324 -8.53 -2.41 -20.47
N LEU A 325 -7.87 -1.97 -19.40
CA LEU A 325 -8.07 -0.62 -18.83
C LEU A 325 -7.52 0.47 -19.76
N ILE A 326 -6.37 0.26 -20.41
CA ILE A 326 -5.82 1.18 -21.42
C ILE A 326 -6.84 1.42 -22.55
N GLN A 327 -7.48 0.35 -23.05
CA GLN A 327 -8.53 0.47 -24.06
C GLN A 327 -9.69 1.36 -23.61
N VAL A 328 -10.14 1.18 -22.35
CA VAL A 328 -11.20 2.02 -21.78
C VAL A 328 -10.77 3.48 -21.73
N VAL A 329 -9.60 3.78 -21.17
CA VAL A 329 -9.12 5.15 -21.03
C VAL A 329 -8.95 5.82 -22.40
N GLN A 330 -8.34 5.13 -23.38
CA GLN A 330 -8.16 5.68 -24.71
C GLN A 330 -9.48 5.93 -25.44
N SER A 331 -10.55 5.16 -25.11
CA SER A 331 -11.87 5.35 -25.72
C SER A 331 -12.59 6.62 -25.25
N PHE A 332 -12.18 7.22 -24.14
CA PHE A 332 -12.81 8.47 -23.66
C PHE A 332 -12.34 9.71 -24.40
N SER A 333 -11.15 9.70 -24.99
CA SER A 333 -10.59 10.88 -25.67
C SER A 333 -11.51 11.40 -26.77
N ARG A 334 -11.79 12.69 -26.73
CA ARG A 334 -12.63 13.43 -27.71
C ARG A 334 -11.84 14.57 -28.35
N ILE A 335 -10.51 14.43 -28.41
CA ILE A 335 -9.64 15.48 -28.92
C ILE A 335 -9.65 15.46 -30.44
N GLU A 336 -9.99 16.63 -31.05
CA GLU A 336 -9.93 16.84 -32.47
C GLU A 336 -8.47 17.05 -32.95
N PRO A 337 -8.15 16.67 -34.19
CA PRO A 337 -6.83 16.95 -34.78
C PRO A 337 -6.50 18.44 -34.72
N PHE A 338 -5.30 18.77 -34.26
CA PHE A 338 -4.81 20.15 -34.24
C PHE A 338 -4.20 20.51 -35.59
N ILE A 339 -4.56 21.68 -36.10
CA ILE A 339 -3.95 22.25 -37.32
C ILE A 339 -3.03 23.39 -36.87
N SER A 340 -1.72 23.26 -37.05
CA SER A 340 -0.73 24.27 -36.69
C SER A 340 -0.94 25.57 -37.44
N ASP A 341 -0.74 26.69 -36.79
CA ASP A 341 -0.74 28.03 -37.34
C ASP A 341 0.60 28.77 -37.11
N SER A 342 0.68 30.01 -37.59
CA SER A 342 1.90 30.81 -37.51
C SER A 342 2.29 31.27 -36.09
N SER A 343 1.43 31.05 -35.06
CA SER A 343 1.69 31.45 -33.70
C SER A 343 2.57 30.45 -32.94
N THR A 344 2.76 29.25 -33.48
CA THR A 344 3.53 28.18 -32.80
C THR A 344 4.99 28.51 -32.56
N ALA A 345 5.62 29.35 -33.40
CA ALA A 345 6.99 29.80 -33.22
C ALA A 345 7.14 30.67 -31.93
N LEU A 346 6.19 31.58 -31.69
CA LEU A 346 6.13 32.37 -30.46
C LEU A 346 5.87 31.46 -29.25
N GLY A 347 4.98 30.48 -29.40
CA GLY A 347 4.70 29.49 -28.35
C GLY A 347 5.93 28.68 -27.95
N ALA A 348 6.75 28.30 -28.94
CA ALA A 348 8.02 27.61 -28.70
C ALA A 348 9.01 28.45 -27.89
N GLU A 349 9.17 29.74 -28.27
CA GLU A 349 10.07 30.67 -27.55
C GLU A 349 9.64 30.85 -26.09
N ILE A 350 8.34 31.05 -25.86
CA ILE A 350 7.77 31.21 -24.52
C ILE A 350 7.94 29.91 -23.72
N PHE A 351 7.68 28.76 -24.33
CA PHE A 351 7.83 27.45 -23.67
C PHE A 351 9.27 27.23 -23.21
N GLN A 352 10.26 27.47 -24.07
CA GLN A 352 11.66 27.31 -23.73
C GLN A 352 12.10 28.25 -22.60
N THR A 353 11.53 29.47 -22.56
CA THR A 353 11.91 30.48 -21.57
C THR A 353 11.28 30.25 -20.19
N HIS A 354 10.04 29.72 -20.15
CA HIS A 354 9.23 29.74 -18.93
C HIS A 354 8.71 28.36 -18.49
N CYS A 355 8.67 27.37 -19.38
CA CYS A 355 8.02 26.08 -19.12
C CYS A 355 9.03 24.92 -19.08
N ALA A 356 10.09 24.98 -19.88
CA ALA A 356 11.07 23.91 -20.05
C ALA A 356 11.80 23.54 -18.74
N GLU A 357 11.91 24.48 -17.80
CA GLU A 357 12.53 24.24 -16.49
C GLU A 357 11.90 23.05 -15.75
N CYS A 358 10.56 22.93 -15.83
CA CYS A 358 9.81 21.84 -15.24
C CYS A 358 9.45 20.77 -16.28
N HIS A 359 8.97 21.18 -17.47
CA HIS A 359 8.43 20.27 -18.48
C HIS A 359 9.49 19.66 -19.41
N GLY A 360 10.77 20.03 -19.29
CA GLY A 360 11.86 19.60 -20.17
C GLY A 360 11.89 20.38 -21.49
N GLU A 361 13.05 20.50 -22.12
CA GLU A 361 13.23 21.21 -23.40
C GLU A 361 12.43 20.57 -24.54
N ALA A 362 12.29 19.24 -24.49
CA ALA A 362 11.48 18.47 -25.43
C ALA A 362 10.00 18.38 -25.03
N GLY A 363 9.62 18.88 -23.87
CA GLY A 363 8.28 18.72 -23.30
C GLY A 363 8.01 17.34 -22.71
N ASP A 364 9.06 16.59 -22.40
CA ASP A 364 9.01 15.20 -21.91
C ASP A 364 8.79 15.05 -20.39
N GLY A 365 8.52 16.15 -19.69
CA GLY A 365 8.31 16.20 -18.24
C GLY A 365 9.57 16.03 -17.39
N ASN A 366 10.77 16.06 -18.00
CA ASN A 366 12.05 15.80 -17.32
C ASN A 366 12.90 17.09 -17.15
N GLY A 367 12.26 18.22 -16.88
CA GLY A 367 12.97 19.48 -16.61
C GLY A 367 13.89 19.40 -15.37
N PHE A 368 14.93 20.21 -15.34
CA PHE A 368 15.94 20.16 -14.27
C PHE A 368 15.38 20.54 -12.88
N ALA A 369 14.26 21.26 -12.81
CA ALA A 369 13.61 21.61 -11.56
C ALA A 369 12.81 20.48 -10.92
N VAL A 370 12.50 19.41 -11.66
CA VAL A 370 11.61 18.31 -11.21
C VAL A 370 12.10 17.67 -9.90
N ALA A 371 13.41 17.48 -9.75
CA ALA A 371 14.00 16.89 -8.55
C ALA A 371 13.78 17.72 -7.26
N ASN A 372 13.46 19.00 -7.39
CA ASN A 372 13.31 19.94 -6.27
C ASN A 372 11.90 20.52 -6.16
N LEU A 373 10.91 19.94 -6.83
CA LEU A 373 9.53 20.42 -6.73
C LEU A 373 9.01 20.28 -5.29
N PRO A 374 8.42 21.35 -4.71
CA PRO A 374 7.87 21.28 -3.36
C PRO A 374 6.68 20.32 -3.23
N ILE A 375 5.97 20.10 -4.34
CA ILE A 375 4.94 19.07 -4.47
C ILE A 375 5.45 18.09 -5.53
N PRO A 376 5.73 16.84 -5.17
CA PRO A 376 6.45 15.88 -6.03
C PRO A 376 5.56 15.22 -7.09
N ILE A 377 4.61 15.97 -7.65
CA ILE A 377 3.78 15.52 -8.77
C ILE A 377 4.55 15.80 -10.05
N PRO A 378 4.83 14.78 -10.88
CA PRO A 378 5.60 14.95 -12.10
C PRO A 378 4.86 15.86 -13.08
N PRO A 379 5.57 16.77 -13.78
CA PRO A 379 5.00 17.54 -14.87
C PRO A 379 4.52 16.63 -16.01
N THR A 380 3.51 17.11 -16.75
CA THR A 380 2.99 16.41 -17.94
C THR A 380 4.10 16.18 -18.97
N ASP A 381 4.17 14.96 -19.47
CA ASP A 381 4.98 14.57 -20.63
C ASP A 381 4.17 14.79 -21.90
N PHE A 382 4.32 15.96 -22.51
CA PHE A 382 3.59 16.37 -23.70
C PHE A 382 3.94 15.55 -24.94
N THR A 383 5.04 14.80 -24.92
CA THR A 383 5.41 13.91 -26.04
C THR A 383 4.53 12.66 -26.09
N ARG A 384 3.96 12.27 -24.94
CA ARG A 384 3.13 11.07 -24.78
C ARG A 384 1.69 11.37 -24.35
N GLU A 385 1.42 12.62 -23.97
CA GLU A 385 0.09 13.09 -23.57
C GLU A 385 -0.23 14.41 -24.28
N ARG A 386 -1.39 14.47 -24.92
CA ARG A 386 -1.92 15.68 -25.56
C ARG A 386 -3.20 16.11 -24.86
N LEU A 387 -3.24 17.36 -24.45
CA LEU A 387 -4.44 18.00 -23.91
C LEU A 387 -5.24 18.61 -25.04
N SER A 388 -6.57 18.67 -24.90
CA SER A 388 -7.38 19.50 -25.78
C SER A 388 -6.95 20.97 -25.66
N MET A 389 -7.21 21.75 -26.73
CA MET A 389 -6.93 23.19 -26.70
C MET A 389 -7.63 23.87 -25.51
N ALA A 390 -8.87 23.48 -25.22
CA ALA A 390 -9.63 24.02 -24.10
C ALA A 390 -9.00 23.68 -22.75
N ALA A 391 -8.53 22.43 -22.56
CA ALA A 391 -7.82 22.02 -21.35
C ALA A 391 -6.50 22.77 -21.19
N SER A 392 -5.70 22.90 -22.27
CA SER A 392 -4.44 23.64 -22.28
C SER A 392 -4.64 25.10 -21.85
N LEU A 393 -5.62 25.79 -22.44
CA LEU A 393 -5.96 27.16 -22.10
C LEU A 393 -6.45 27.30 -20.66
N ARG A 394 -7.27 26.36 -20.16
CA ARG A 394 -7.74 26.36 -18.77
C ARG A 394 -6.56 26.21 -17.80
N VAL A 395 -5.67 25.24 -18.04
CA VAL A 395 -4.49 24.99 -17.20
C VAL A 395 -3.55 26.21 -17.22
N LEU A 396 -3.27 26.78 -18.37
CA LEU A 396 -2.41 27.96 -18.47
C LEU A 396 -3.00 29.17 -17.75
N ASN A 397 -4.31 29.39 -17.83
CA ASN A 397 -4.96 30.51 -17.17
C ASN A 397 -5.13 30.31 -15.65
N GLN A 398 -5.40 29.11 -15.17
CA GLN A 398 -5.83 28.85 -13.79
C GLN A 398 -4.80 28.09 -12.96
N GLY A 399 -3.76 27.52 -13.59
CA GLY A 399 -2.90 26.54 -12.95
C GLY A 399 -3.61 25.22 -12.66
N VAL A 400 -2.97 24.38 -11.87
CA VAL A 400 -3.54 23.09 -11.41
C VAL A 400 -3.49 23.06 -9.88
N ALA A 401 -4.65 23.13 -9.25
CA ALA A 401 -4.76 23.10 -7.80
C ALA A 401 -4.15 21.80 -7.21
N GLY A 402 -3.37 21.93 -6.15
CA GLY A 402 -2.67 20.78 -5.53
C GLY A 402 -1.37 20.40 -6.22
N THR A 403 -0.89 21.18 -7.19
CA THR A 403 0.40 20.98 -7.85
C THR A 403 1.25 22.26 -7.81
N THR A 404 2.47 22.19 -8.34
CA THR A 404 3.35 23.38 -8.53
C THR A 404 3.03 24.16 -9.79
N MET A 405 2.10 23.69 -10.64
CA MET A 405 1.70 24.39 -11.86
C MET A 405 0.84 25.61 -11.52
N ALA A 406 1.47 26.79 -11.51
CA ALA A 406 0.83 28.06 -11.23
C ALA A 406 0.06 28.61 -12.44
N PRO A 407 -0.92 29.52 -12.25
CA PRO A 407 -1.55 30.26 -13.34
C PRO A 407 -0.56 31.20 -14.01
N TRP A 408 -0.72 31.38 -15.33
CA TRP A 408 0.13 32.23 -16.15
C TRP A 408 -0.60 33.49 -16.67
N SER A 409 -1.90 33.62 -16.43
CA SER A 409 -2.71 34.76 -16.86
C SER A 409 -2.21 36.13 -16.36
N ASP A 410 -1.48 36.14 -15.24
CA ASP A 410 -0.89 37.39 -14.71
C ASP A 410 0.49 37.73 -15.31
N ARG A 411 1.04 36.80 -16.12
CA ARG A 411 2.42 36.92 -16.66
C ARG A 411 2.48 36.95 -18.19
N LEU A 412 1.49 36.30 -18.84
CA LEU A 412 1.39 36.20 -20.29
C LEU A 412 0.06 36.80 -20.73
N SER A 413 0.07 37.48 -21.87
CA SER A 413 -1.15 37.97 -22.53
C SER A 413 -1.93 36.83 -23.19
N ASP A 414 -3.22 37.01 -23.45
CA ASP A 414 -4.08 36.02 -24.11
C ASP A 414 -3.48 35.48 -25.44
N PRO A 415 -2.88 36.32 -26.33
CA PRO A 415 -2.23 35.81 -27.53
C PRO A 415 -1.01 34.92 -27.24
N GLU A 416 -0.22 35.24 -26.21
CA GLU A 416 0.93 34.43 -25.79
C GLU A 416 0.48 33.08 -25.18
N ILE A 417 -0.57 33.11 -24.34
CA ILE A 417 -1.20 31.87 -23.80
C ILE A 417 -1.71 31.00 -24.94
N MET A 418 -2.38 31.59 -25.92
CA MET A 418 -2.86 30.89 -27.10
C MET A 418 -1.71 30.28 -27.92
N ALA A 419 -0.62 31.02 -28.10
CA ALA A 419 0.57 30.54 -28.80
C ALA A 419 1.23 29.36 -28.08
N VAL A 420 1.37 29.41 -26.76
CA VAL A 420 1.89 28.29 -25.97
C VAL A 420 0.95 27.09 -26.08
N ALA A 421 -0.36 27.26 -25.89
CA ALA A 421 -1.33 26.18 -25.99
C ALA A 421 -1.28 25.48 -27.36
N GLY A 422 -1.09 26.26 -28.44
CA GLY A 422 -0.88 25.73 -29.78
C GLY A 422 0.43 24.98 -29.92
N TYR A 423 1.51 25.47 -29.36
CA TYR A 423 2.81 24.79 -29.38
C TYR A 423 2.76 23.43 -28.66
N LEU A 424 2.09 23.34 -27.51
CA LEU A 424 1.93 22.08 -26.77
C LEU A 424 1.29 20.97 -27.61
N GLN A 425 0.39 21.32 -28.55
CA GLN A 425 -0.24 20.34 -29.44
C GLN A 425 0.77 19.68 -30.40
N MET A 426 1.86 20.38 -30.70
CA MET A 426 2.89 19.90 -31.65
C MET A 426 3.93 19.00 -30.99
N LEU A 427 4.03 19.00 -29.66
CA LEU A 427 4.98 18.17 -28.93
C LEU A 427 4.55 16.70 -28.89
N TYR A 428 3.28 16.44 -29.09
CA TYR A 428 2.75 15.08 -29.05
C TYR A 428 3.26 14.21 -30.21
N GLU A 429 3.86 13.10 -29.86
CA GLU A 429 4.34 12.10 -30.80
C GLU A 429 3.33 10.94 -30.87
N PRO A 430 2.45 10.90 -31.88
CA PRO A 430 1.47 9.83 -31.98
C PRO A 430 2.15 8.47 -32.10
N GLU A 431 1.50 7.44 -31.57
CA GLU A 431 1.98 6.06 -31.72
C GLU A 431 2.03 5.72 -33.21
N THR A 432 3.20 5.32 -33.69
CA THR A 432 3.30 4.74 -35.04
C THR A 432 2.56 3.41 -35.02
N GLY A 433 1.50 3.29 -35.80
CA GLY A 433 0.70 2.08 -35.89
C GLY A 433 1.61 0.86 -36.08
N ALA A 434 1.36 -0.20 -35.36
CA ALA A 434 2.02 -1.48 -35.57
C ALA A 434 1.57 -2.02 -36.92
N GLY A 435 2.41 -1.86 -37.93
CA GLY A 435 2.42 -2.67 -39.15
C GLY A 435 1.69 -2.07 -40.36
N GLU A 436 2.45 -1.53 -41.28
CA GLU A 436 2.32 -1.92 -42.68
C GLU A 436 3.08 -3.23 -42.96
#